data_d8695aaf7d2489c5e586cbe3cb7a567a
#
_entry.id   d8695aaf7d2489c5e586cbe3cb7a567a
#
_cell.length_a   1.000
_cell.length_b   1.000
_cell.length_c   1.000
_cell.angle_alpha   90.00
_cell.angle_beta   90.00
_cell.angle_gamma   90.00
#
_symmetry.space_group_name_H-M   'P 1'
#
loop_
_entity.id
_entity.type
_entity.pdbx_description
1 polymer ?
#
loop_
_entity_poly.entity_id
_entity_poly.type
_entity_poly.pdbx_seq_one_letter_code
_entity_poly.pdbx_strand_id
1 'polypeptide(L)'
;MKSGPDAGVSLSSITNAQESETLRGQVVAGDPDPSESAGEDRVMSLVEHLTELRRRIFIGILAVAIGTVIGYLLAPDAIRLLKEPLPIAGPLLFRQPGGAFFLVLKLALMIGVVLGSPVLLYQLWAFVSPGLTPRERRAARPWVPLALLFLVAGIGVAYAILPLTMGFLLGFQIPGLLEPAIFGEDYFGFVTSMFLAFGLVMEFPILLVLLSKLGLVRLERLRRARRYVLLGIFIFAVVITPGGDPISPLIMAAVMYPLYELTIYLVGRSQRTAATDE
;
A
#
# COMPACT_ATOMS: atom_id res chain seq x y z
N MET A 1 106.04 -8.02 -3.55
CA MET A 1 105.91 -7.04 -2.46
C MET A 1 104.50 -6.44 -2.54
N LYS A 2 103.78 -6.55 -1.44
CA LYS A 2 102.45 -6.00 -1.08
C LYS A 2 101.22 -6.65 -1.66
N SER A 3 100.68 -7.44 -0.80
CA SER A 3 99.33 -7.90 -0.49
C SER A 3 98.30 -6.79 -0.53
N GLY A 4 97.16 -7.06 -1.08
CA GLY A 4 95.91 -6.36 -0.89
C GLY A 4 94.80 -7.37 -0.42
N PRO A 5 93.90 -7.02 0.45
CA PRO A 5 93.10 -7.97 1.19
C PRO A 5 91.82 -8.40 0.45
N ASP A 6 91.49 -9.70 0.61
CA ASP A 6 90.23 -10.30 0.25
C ASP A 6 89.12 -9.67 1.09
N ALA A 7 88.14 -9.15 0.41
CA ALA A 7 86.85 -8.79 1.02
C ALA A 7 85.89 -9.99 0.88
N GLY A 8 85.95 -10.89 1.85
CA GLY A 8 84.96 -11.93 2.01
C GLY A 8 83.60 -11.36 2.38
N VAL A 9 82.73 -11.26 1.39
CA VAL A 9 81.33 -10.97 1.67
C VAL A 9 80.69 -12.20 2.35
N SER A 10 80.40 -12.07 3.64
CA SER A 10 79.82 -13.12 4.46
C SER A 10 78.41 -13.49 3.91
N LEU A 11 78.20 -14.77 3.65
CA LEU A 11 76.92 -15.33 3.25
C LEU A 11 75.75 -14.98 4.21
N SER A 12 76.07 -14.64 5.47
CA SER A 12 75.11 -14.20 6.49
C SER A 12 74.48 -12.83 6.18
N SER A 13 75.16 -11.92 5.44
CA SER A 13 74.63 -10.61 5.07
C SER A 13 73.62 -10.68 3.93
N ILE A 14 73.74 -11.69 3.04
CA ILE A 14 72.81 -11.91 1.94
C ILE A 14 71.51 -12.56 2.45
N THR A 15 71.60 -13.48 3.40
CA THR A 15 70.44 -14.16 3.99
C THR A 15 69.57 -13.18 4.81
N ASN A 16 70.17 -12.29 5.59
CA ASN A 16 69.45 -11.27 6.34
C ASN A 16 68.80 -10.19 5.44
N ALA A 17 69.36 -9.87 4.28
CA ALA A 17 68.80 -8.92 3.35
C ALA A 17 67.55 -9.52 2.62
N GLN A 18 67.58 -10.80 2.25
CA GLN A 18 66.43 -11.50 1.66
C GLN A 18 65.31 -11.74 2.68
N GLU A 19 65.61 -12.06 3.94
CA GLU A 19 64.63 -12.23 4.99
C GLU A 19 63.90 -10.89 5.34
N SER A 20 64.65 -9.78 5.34
CA SER A 20 64.07 -8.44 5.57
C SER A 20 63.20 -7.93 4.41
N GLU A 21 63.47 -8.34 3.15
CA GLU A 21 62.68 -8.01 1.99
C GLU A 21 61.39 -8.83 1.94
N THR A 22 61.43 -10.12 2.36
CA THR A 22 60.25 -11.00 2.44
C THR A 22 59.30 -10.54 3.54
N LEU A 23 59.85 -10.08 4.71
CA LEU A 23 59.03 -9.53 5.81
C LEU A 23 58.45 -8.15 5.46
N ARG A 24 59.12 -7.33 4.64
CA ARG A 24 58.55 -6.06 4.12
C ARG A 24 57.43 -6.28 3.11
N GLY A 25 57.47 -7.34 2.30
CA GLY A 25 56.43 -7.71 1.36
C GLY A 25 55.17 -8.23 2.01
N GLN A 26 55.27 -8.80 3.23
CA GLN A 26 54.09 -9.32 4.01
C GLN A 26 53.39 -8.25 4.84
N VAL A 27 53.99 -7.10 5.11
CA VAL A 27 53.39 -6.02 5.92
C VAL A 27 52.51 -5.06 5.07
N VAL A 28 52.51 -5.22 3.74
CA VAL A 28 51.71 -4.36 2.81
C VAL A 28 50.43 -5.06 2.33
N ALA A 29 50.17 -6.33 2.72
CA ALA A 29 48.82 -6.89 2.68
C ALA A 29 48.08 -6.36 3.89
N GLY A 30 47.65 -5.10 3.84
CA GLY A 30 46.82 -4.51 4.87
C GLY A 30 45.59 -5.38 5.12
N ASP A 31 45.45 -5.86 6.36
CA ASP A 31 44.15 -6.31 6.85
C ASP A 31 43.10 -5.24 6.46
N PRO A 32 42.00 -5.62 5.83
CA PRO A 32 40.95 -4.65 5.55
C PRO A 32 40.52 -4.03 6.87
N ASP A 33 40.66 -2.71 6.95
CA ASP A 33 40.32 -1.91 8.13
C ASP A 33 38.92 -2.31 8.60
N PRO A 34 38.73 -2.80 9.83
CA PRO A 34 37.41 -3.16 10.35
C PRO A 34 36.42 -2.00 10.35
N SER A 35 36.91 -0.77 10.15
CA SER A 35 36.09 0.43 10.00
C SER A 35 35.47 0.57 8.58
N GLU A 36 36.07 -0.05 7.54
CA GLU A 36 35.49 -0.07 6.18
C GLU A 36 34.34 -1.09 6.03
N SER A 37 34.33 -2.14 6.85
CA SER A 37 33.26 -3.14 6.82
C SER A 37 32.03 -2.79 7.69
N ALA A 38 32.12 -1.77 8.54
CA ALA A 38 31.03 -1.36 9.44
C ALA A 38 30.16 -0.21 8.91
N GLY A 39 30.46 0.34 7.74
CA GLY A 39 29.78 1.51 7.16
C GLY A 39 28.89 1.24 5.96
N GLU A 40 28.77 0.01 5.48
CA GLU A 40 27.76 -0.36 4.49
C GLU A 40 26.42 -0.71 5.16
N ASP A 41 25.84 0.23 5.87
CA ASP A 41 24.38 0.36 5.86
C ASP A 41 23.99 0.55 4.38
N ARG A 42 23.57 -0.55 3.73
CA ARG A 42 23.19 -0.60 2.33
C ARG A 42 22.06 0.38 2.09
N VAL A 43 22.42 1.61 1.81
CA VAL A 43 21.54 2.54 1.10
C VAL A 43 21.29 1.87 -0.25
N MET A 44 20.17 1.18 -0.38
CA MET A 44 19.76 0.56 -1.65
C MET A 44 19.96 1.60 -2.75
N SER A 45 20.70 1.26 -3.78
CA SER A 45 20.86 2.15 -4.92
C SER A 45 19.47 2.40 -5.52
N LEU A 46 19.22 3.59 -6.07
CA LEU A 46 17.94 3.91 -6.73
C LEU A 46 17.54 2.84 -7.75
N VAL A 47 18.51 2.24 -8.42
CA VAL A 47 18.30 1.18 -9.42
C VAL A 47 17.81 -0.12 -8.75
N GLU A 48 18.38 -0.50 -7.62
CA GLU A 48 17.94 -1.67 -6.85
C GLU A 48 16.52 -1.48 -6.33
N HIS A 49 16.20 -0.29 -5.83
CA HIS A 49 14.86 0.04 -5.34
C HIS A 49 13.80 0.00 -6.46
N LEU A 50 14.14 0.50 -7.68
CA LEU A 50 13.26 0.41 -8.85
C LEU A 50 13.08 -1.04 -9.33
N THR A 51 14.12 -1.86 -9.24
CA THR A 51 14.06 -3.27 -9.59
C THR A 51 13.18 -4.05 -8.60
N GLU A 52 13.28 -3.72 -7.31
CA GLU A 52 12.41 -4.27 -6.27
C GLU A 52 10.95 -3.87 -6.49
N LEU A 53 10.67 -2.59 -6.80
CA LEU A 53 9.33 -2.09 -7.14
C LEU A 53 8.72 -2.87 -8.29
N ARG A 54 9.46 -3.06 -9.40
CA ARG A 54 9.00 -3.83 -10.56
C ARG A 54 8.58 -5.26 -10.17
N ARG A 55 9.43 -5.96 -9.40
CA ARG A 55 9.15 -7.31 -8.94
C ARG A 55 7.89 -7.38 -8.07
N ARG A 56 7.71 -6.42 -7.16
CA ARG A 56 6.55 -6.36 -6.26
C ARG A 56 5.26 -6.06 -7.00
N ILE A 57 5.31 -5.14 -7.97
CA ILE A 57 4.17 -4.86 -8.86
C ILE A 57 3.78 -6.11 -9.63
N PHE A 58 4.75 -6.84 -10.18
CA PHE A 58 4.48 -8.08 -10.92
C PHE A 58 3.79 -9.14 -10.06
N ILE A 59 4.26 -9.34 -8.81
CA ILE A 59 3.62 -10.26 -7.85
C ILE A 59 2.20 -9.80 -7.52
N GLY A 60 1.99 -8.49 -7.34
CA GLY A 60 0.67 -7.91 -7.10
C GLY A 60 -0.29 -8.14 -8.27
N ILE A 61 0.16 -7.87 -9.50
CA ILE A 61 -0.63 -8.12 -10.72
C ILE A 61 -0.99 -9.60 -10.83
N LEU A 62 -0.04 -10.49 -10.56
CA LEU A 62 -0.29 -11.93 -10.61
C LEU A 62 -1.32 -12.37 -9.56
N ALA A 63 -1.24 -11.84 -8.35
CA ALA A 63 -2.23 -12.11 -7.30
C ALA A 63 -3.64 -11.65 -7.71
N VAL A 64 -3.76 -10.44 -8.29
CA VAL A 64 -5.03 -9.93 -8.82
C VAL A 64 -5.52 -10.78 -9.99
N ALA A 65 -4.65 -11.21 -10.91
CA ALA A 65 -5.03 -12.06 -12.03
C ALA A 65 -5.59 -13.41 -11.55
N ILE A 66 -4.92 -14.07 -10.60
CA ILE A 66 -5.41 -15.32 -9.99
C ILE A 66 -6.75 -15.06 -9.28
N GLY A 67 -6.83 -13.98 -8.49
CA GLY A 67 -8.06 -13.56 -7.82
C GLY A 67 -9.19 -13.27 -8.80
N THR A 68 -8.89 -12.71 -10.00
CA THR A 68 -9.87 -12.44 -11.05
C THR A 68 -10.44 -13.73 -11.66
N VAL A 69 -9.60 -14.76 -11.83
CA VAL A 69 -10.08 -16.09 -12.28
C VAL A 69 -11.06 -16.68 -11.26
N ILE A 70 -10.73 -16.60 -9.97
CA ILE A 70 -11.63 -17.02 -8.88
C ILE A 70 -12.88 -16.14 -8.88
N GLY A 71 -12.72 -14.82 -9.01
CA GLY A 71 -13.80 -13.84 -9.07
C GLY A 71 -14.76 -14.10 -10.23
N TYR A 72 -14.27 -14.56 -11.37
CA TYR A 72 -15.12 -14.96 -12.50
C TYR A 72 -16.05 -16.14 -12.14
N LEU A 73 -15.56 -17.10 -11.39
CA LEU A 73 -16.36 -18.23 -10.91
C LEU A 73 -17.40 -17.80 -9.86
N LEU A 74 -17.06 -16.80 -9.04
CA LEU A 74 -17.95 -16.25 -8.01
C LEU A 74 -18.89 -15.15 -8.53
N ALA A 75 -18.68 -14.67 -9.75
CA ALA A 75 -19.45 -13.55 -10.30
C ALA A 75 -20.97 -13.79 -10.30
N PRO A 76 -21.52 -14.98 -10.61
CA PRO A 76 -22.97 -15.20 -10.55
C PRO A 76 -23.56 -14.98 -9.14
N ASP A 77 -22.87 -15.44 -8.11
CA ASP A 77 -23.32 -15.28 -6.72
C ASP A 77 -23.16 -13.84 -6.23
N ALA A 78 -22.06 -13.18 -6.63
CA ALA A 78 -21.87 -11.75 -6.38
C ALA A 78 -22.96 -10.90 -7.05
N ILE A 79 -23.35 -11.22 -8.29
CA ILE A 79 -24.45 -10.54 -8.99
C ILE A 79 -25.76 -10.70 -8.20
N ARG A 80 -26.05 -11.89 -7.70
CA ARG A 80 -27.26 -12.12 -6.88
C ARG A 80 -27.23 -11.29 -5.60
N LEU A 81 -26.13 -11.36 -4.84
CA LEU A 81 -25.95 -10.62 -3.60
C LEU A 81 -26.05 -9.11 -3.81
N LEU A 82 -25.41 -8.58 -4.84
CA LEU A 82 -25.38 -7.15 -5.11
C LEU A 82 -26.68 -6.63 -5.75
N LYS A 83 -27.53 -7.52 -6.27
CA LYS A 83 -28.85 -7.16 -6.76
C LYS A 83 -29.89 -7.06 -5.64
N GLU A 84 -29.71 -7.75 -4.51
CA GLU A 84 -30.66 -7.72 -3.38
C GLU A 84 -30.97 -6.30 -2.86
N PRO A 85 -29.96 -5.38 -2.71
CA PRO A 85 -30.23 -4.03 -2.25
C PRO A 85 -30.97 -3.14 -3.25
N LEU A 86 -31.18 -3.59 -4.49
CA LEU A 86 -31.84 -2.80 -5.52
C LEU A 86 -33.36 -2.85 -5.30
N PRO A 87 -34.06 -1.70 -5.10
CA PRO A 87 -35.49 -1.68 -4.80
C PRO A 87 -36.38 -1.91 -6.04
N ILE A 88 -35.94 -2.77 -6.96
CA ILE A 88 -36.64 -3.07 -8.21
C ILE A 88 -36.80 -4.58 -8.37
N ALA A 89 -38.05 -4.99 -8.59
CA ALA A 89 -38.37 -6.34 -8.99
C ALA A 89 -38.31 -6.46 -10.52
N GLY A 90 -37.34 -7.22 -11.03
CA GLY A 90 -37.26 -7.48 -12.49
C GLY A 90 -35.81 -7.78 -12.97
N PRO A 91 -35.66 -8.18 -14.21
CA PRO A 91 -34.35 -8.38 -14.82
C PRO A 91 -33.68 -7.04 -15.09
N LEU A 92 -32.34 -7.00 -14.97
CA LEU A 92 -31.55 -5.87 -15.43
C LEU A 92 -31.43 -5.93 -16.96
N LEU A 93 -31.55 -4.78 -17.59
CA LEU A 93 -31.41 -4.65 -19.04
C LEU A 93 -29.93 -4.48 -19.41
N PHE A 94 -29.61 -4.77 -20.67
CA PHE A 94 -28.29 -4.48 -21.26
C PHE A 94 -28.48 -3.55 -22.45
N ARG A 95 -27.57 -2.58 -22.61
CA ARG A 95 -27.58 -1.64 -23.72
C ARG A 95 -27.07 -2.26 -25.02
N GLN A 96 -26.13 -3.19 -24.90
CA GLN A 96 -25.44 -3.81 -26.01
C GLN A 96 -25.25 -5.32 -25.79
N PRO A 97 -25.16 -6.11 -26.89
CA PRO A 97 -25.06 -7.57 -26.78
C PRO A 97 -23.89 -8.07 -25.93
N GLY A 98 -22.79 -7.32 -25.90
CA GLY A 98 -21.60 -7.66 -25.09
C GLY A 98 -21.65 -7.18 -23.62
N GLY A 99 -22.69 -6.43 -23.20
CA GLY A 99 -22.77 -5.78 -21.90
C GLY A 99 -22.64 -6.75 -20.73
N ALA A 100 -23.32 -7.90 -20.83
CA ALA A 100 -23.22 -8.95 -19.81
C ALA A 100 -21.80 -9.48 -19.63
N PHE A 101 -21.05 -9.66 -20.72
CA PHE A 101 -19.68 -10.14 -20.67
C PHE A 101 -18.76 -9.14 -19.95
N PHE A 102 -18.82 -7.86 -20.35
CA PHE A 102 -18.00 -6.83 -19.72
C PHE A 102 -18.38 -6.59 -18.25
N LEU A 103 -19.66 -6.72 -17.91
CA LEU A 103 -20.12 -6.65 -16.52
C LEU A 103 -19.48 -7.76 -15.68
N VAL A 104 -19.59 -9.03 -16.11
CA VAL A 104 -19.01 -10.17 -15.40
C VAL A 104 -17.50 -10.02 -15.27
N LEU A 105 -16.81 -9.60 -16.32
CA LEU A 105 -15.37 -9.37 -16.29
C LEU A 105 -14.98 -8.25 -15.31
N LYS A 106 -15.69 -7.13 -15.30
CA LYS A 106 -15.47 -6.02 -14.38
C LYS A 106 -15.69 -6.44 -12.93
N LEU A 107 -16.76 -7.18 -12.66
CA LEU A 107 -17.06 -7.70 -11.33
C LEU A 107 -16.03 -8.73 -10.89
N ALA A 108 -15.61 -9.64 -11.79
CA ALA A 108 -14.56 -10.59 -11.54
C ALA A 108 -13.23 -9.90 -11.18
N LEU A 109 -12.87 -8.82 -11.90
CA LEU A 109 -11.69 -8.02 -11.59
C LEU A 109 -11.81 -7.34 -10.22
N MET A 110 -12.96 -6.76 -9.87
CA MET A 110 -13.20 -6.19 -8.54
C MET A 110 -13.00 -7.24 -7.44
N ILE A 111 -13.63 -8.42 -7.59
CA ILE A 111 -13.45 -9.52 -6.65
C ILE A 111 -11.99 -9.95 -6.61
N GLY A 112 -11.31 -9.97 -7.75
CA GLY A 112 -9.90 -10.29 -7.87
C GLY A 112 -9.00 -9.32 -7.09
N VAL A 113 -9.29 -8.03 -7.13
CA VAL A 113 -8.59 -7.00 -6.33
C VAL A 113 -8.84 -7.24 -4.84
N VAL A 114 -10.08 -7.52 -4.44
CA VAL A 114 -10.43 -7.79 -3.04
C VAL A 114 -9.73 -9.06 -2.53
N LEU A 115 -9.77 -10.15 -3.29
CA LEU A 115 -9.08 -11.40 -2.93
C LEU A 115 -7.56 -11.27 -2.97
N GLY A 116 -7.03 -10.47 -3.90
CA GLY A 116 -5.60 -10.17 -4.02
C GLY A 116 -5.10 -9.16 -2.98
N SER A 117 -5.98 -8.43 -2.30
CA SER A 117 -5.62 -7.34 -1.39
C SER A 117 -4.67 -7.75 -0.25
N PRO A 118 -4.74 -8.95 0.37
CA PRO A 118 -3.75 -9.36 1.35
C PRO A 118 -2.32 -9.37 0.79
N VAL A 119 -2.19 -9.84 -0.46
CA VAL A 119 -0.89 -9.87 -1.16
C VAL A 119 -0.47 -8.45 -1.54
N LEU A 120 -1.38 -7.63 -2.07
CA LEU A 120 -1.11 -6.24 -2.43
C LEU A 120 -0.64 -5.43 -1.22
N LEU A 121 -1.33 -5.50 -0.09
CA LEU A 121 -0.98 -4.82 1.14
C LEU A 121 0.36 -5.32 1.70
N TYR A 122 0.62 -6.63 1.62
CA TYR A 122 1.92 -7.18 1.99
C TYR A 122 3.05 -6.69 1.07
N GLN A 123 2.84 -6.64 -0.26
CA GLN A 123 3.86 -6.13 -1.20
C GLN A 123 4.12 -4.64 -0.98
N LEU A 124 3.08 -3.85 -0.73
CA LEU A 124 3.22 -2.44 -0.39
C LEU A 124 4.02 -2.27 0.92
N TRP A 125 3.67 -3.02 1.96
CA TRP A 125 4.41 -3.03 3.21
C TRP A 125 5.87 -3.42 3.02
N ALA A 126 6.12 -4.50 2.30
CA ALA A 126 7.46 -5.01 2.06
C ALA A 126 8.32 -4.03 1.24
N PHE A 127 7.70 -3.22 0.34
CA PHE A 127 8.36 -2.15 -0.40
C PHE A 127 8.74 -0.96 0.49
N VAL A 128 7.87 -0.59 1.44
CA VAL A 128 8.11 0.55 2.34
C VAL A 128 9.05 0.18 3.50
N SER A 129 9.04 -1.08 3.94
CA SER A 129 9.75 -1.54 5.14
C SER A 129 11.27 -1.37 5.13
N PRO A 130 12.01 -1.39 3.99
CA PRO A 130 13.44 -1.10 3.96
C PRO A 130 13.79 0.34 4.34
N GLY A 131 12.86 1.29 4.09
CA GLY A 131 13.05 2.69 4.48
C GLY A 131 12.78 2.99 5.97
N LEU A 132 12.40 1.98 6.76
CA LEU A 132 12.10 2.11 8.18
C LEU A 132 13.27 1.57 9.03
N THR A 133 13.55 2.25 10.15
CA THR A 133 14.45 1.71 11.18
C THR A 133 13.92 0.39 11.75
N PRO A 134 14.76 -0.50 12.31
CA PRO A 134 14.32 -1.77 12.90
C PRO A 134 13.23 -1.60 13.99
N ARG A 135 13.28 -0.50 14.75
CA ARG A 135 12.28 -0.14 15.76
C ARG A 135 10.94 0.23 15.14
N GLU A 136 10.96 1.09 14.12
CA GLU A 136 9.76 1.52 13.38
C GLU A 136 9.12 0.35 12.62
N ARG A 137 9.92 -0.48 11.97
CA ARG A 137 9.46 -1.67 11.25
C ARG A 137 8.71 -2.64 12.16
N ARG A 138 9.24 -2.88 13.38
CA ARG A 138 8.55 -3.73 14.36
C ARG A 138 7.24 -3.12 14.84
N ALA A 139 7.21 -1.81 15.06
CA ALA A 139 6.02 -1.07 15.49
C ALA A 139 4.96 -0.92 14.38
N ALA A 140 5.36 -1.00 13.11
CA ALA A 140 4.43 -0.86 11.98
C ALA A 140 3.89 -2.20 11.46
N ARG A 141 4.53 -3.35 11.79
CA ARG A 141 4.11 -4.69 11.35
C ARG A 141 2.63 -5.03 11.67
N PRO A 142 2.06 -4.70 12.84
CA PRO A 142 0.66 -5.00 13.15
C PRO A 142 -0.37 -4.20 12.32
N TRP A 143 0.07 -3.16 11.59
CA TRP A 143 -0.82 -2.36 10.76
C TRP A 143 -1.20 -3.05 9.44
N VAL A 144 -0.41 -4.04 8.99
CA VAL A 144 -0.72 -4.79 7.76
C VAL A 144 -2.03 -5.60 7.88
N PRO A 145 -2.24 -6.43 8.91
CA PRO A 145 -3.53 -7.09 9.08
C PRO A 145 -4.67 -6.11 9.38
N LEU A 146 -4.38 -4.96 10.02
CA LEU A 146 -5.39 -3.93 10.27
C LEU A 146 -5.82 -3.24 8.97
N ALA A 147 -4.91 -3.08 8.00
CA ALA A 147 -5.23 -2.60 6.67
C ALA A 147 -6.27 -3.51 5.99
N LEU A 148 -6.04 -4.80 5.99
CA LEU A 148 -7.00 -5.74 5.44
C LEU A 148 -8.38 -5.65 6.12
N LEU A 149 -8.40 -5.49 7.45
CA LEU A 149 -9.66 -5.28 8.18
C LEU A 149 -10.36 -3.99 7.74
N PHE A 150 -9.64 -2.90 7.54
CA PHE A 150 -10.21 -1.62 7.10
C PHE A 150 -10.71 -1.68 5.66
N LEU A 151 -10.00 -2.36 4.76
CA LEU A 151 -10.47 -2.60 3.40
C LEU A 151 -11.83 -3.34 3.41
N VAL A 152 -11.90 -4.45 4.15
CA VAL A 152 -13.14 -5.25 4.28
C VAL A 152 -14.25 -4.43 4.93
N ALA A 153 -13.94 -3.64 5.97
CA ALA A 153 -14.90 -2.74 6.59
C ALA A 153 -15.41 -1.68 5.61
N GLY A 154 -14.53 -1.11 4.76
CA GLY A 154 -14.90 -0.16 3.72
C GLY A 154 -15.88 -0.74 2.69
N ILE A 155 -15.60 -1.96 2.23
CA ILE A 155 -16.51 -2.70 1.34
C ILE A 155 -17.83 -2.97 2.05
N GLY A 156 -17.82 -3.35 3.34
CA GLY A 156 -19.02 -3.56 4.16
C GLY A 156 -19.86 -2.29 4.31
N VAL A 157 -19.24 -1.13 4.54
CA VAL A 157 -19.92 0.17 4.58
C VAL A 157 -20.54 0.48 3.23
N ALA A 158 -19.80 0.29 2.13
CA ALA A 158 -20.31 0.51 0.76
C ALA A 158 -21.56 -0.36 0.49
N TYR A 159 -21.54 -1.62 0.88
CA TYR A 159 -22.69 -2.51 0.76
C TYR A 159 -23.89 -2.04 1.60
N ALA A 160 -23.63 -1.64 2.86
CA ALA A 160 -24.67 -1.20 3.78
C ALA A 160 -25.40 0.09 3.33
N ILE A 161 -24.68 1.00 2.64
CA ILE A 161 -25.27 2.26 2.15
C ILE A 161 -25.92 2.12 0.77
N LEU A 162 -25.65 1.02 0.05
CA LEU A 162 -26.14 0.81 -1.31
C LEU A 162 -27.68 0.94 -1.44
N PRO A 163 -28.51 0.33 -0.57
CA PRO A 163 -29.98 0.48 -0.66
C PRO A 163 -30.42 1.92 -0.41
N LEU A 164 -29.74 2.66 0.49
CA LEU A 164 -30.06 4.05 0.77
C LEU A 164 -29.74 4.95 -0.43
N THR A 165 -28.59 4.77 -1.04
CA THR A 165 -28.17 5.50 -2.25
C THR A 165 -29.08 5.19 -3.44
N MET A 166 -29.41 3.92 -3.67
CA MET A 166 -30.31 3.53 -4.75
C MET A 166 -31.72 4.04 -4.50
N GLY A 167 -32.22 3.97 -3.26
CA GLY A 167 -33.51 4.53 -2.89
C GLY A 167 -33.58 6.04 -3.15
N PHE A 168 -32.53 6.78 -2.88
CA PHE A 168 -32.46 8.21 -3.19
C PHE A 168 -32.46 8.47 -4.71
N LEU A 169 -31.57 7.82 -5.46
CA LEU A 169 -31.46 8.03 -6.90
C LEU A 169 -32.74 7.66 -7.66
N LEU A 170 -33.41 6.60 -7.23
CA LEU A 170 -34.66 6.13 -7.81
C LEU A 170 -35.90 6.84 -7.26
N GLY A 171 -35.77 7.60 -6.17
CA GLY A 171 -36.84 8.36 -5.56
C GLY A 171 -37.39 9.53 -6.39
N PHE A 172 -36.67 9.93 -7.44
CA PHE A 172 -37.09 11.02 -8.36
C PHE A 172 -37.93 10.51 -9.55
N GLN A 173 -38.35 9.26 -9.56
CA GLN A 173 -39.26 8.73 -10.58
C GLN A 173 -40.66 9.33 -10.46
N ILE A 174 -41.30 9.55 -11.60
CA ILE A 174 -42.70 10.01 -11.69
C ILE A 174 -43.48 8.94 -12.45
N PRO A 175 -44.40 8.20 -11.78
CA PRO A 175 -45.13 7.10 -12.40
C PRO A 175 -45.85 7.54 -13.70
N GLY A 176 -45.63 6.78 -14.76
CA GLY A 176 -46.22 7.06 -16.05
C GLY A 176 -45.53 8.16 -16.89
N LEU A 177 -44.54 8.89 -16.30
CA LEU A 177 -43.78 9.94 -17.02
C LEU A 177 -42.27 9.69 -17.00
N LEU A 178 -41.73 9.29 -15.87
CA LEU A 178 -40.31 9.05 -15.67
C LEU A 178 -40.12 7.71 -14.92
N GLU A 179 -39.92 6.65 -15.68
CA GLU A 179 -39.66 5.31 -15.15
C GLU A 179 -38.19 4.92 -15.37
N PRO A 180 -37.50 4.39 -14.35
CA PRO A 180 -36.11 4.04 -14.48
C PRO A 180 -35.93 2.77 -15.33
N ALA A 181 -35.21 2.87 -16.43
CA ALA A 181 -34.65 1.69 -17.09
C ALA A 181 -33.23 1.43 -16.52
N ILE A 182 -33.09 0.43 -15.65
CA ILE A 182 -31.79 0.13 -15.04
C ILE A 182 -31.04 -0.85 -15.92
N PHE A 183 -29.91 -0.37 -16.42
CA PHE A 183 -28.98 -1.19 -17.18
C PHE A 183 -27.95 -1.82 -16.22
N GLY A 184 -27.69 -3.12 -16.40
CA GLY A 184 -26.75 -3.86 -15.57
C GLY A 184 -25.34 -3.29 -15.59
N GLU A 185 -24.89 -2.82 -16.77
CA GLU A 185 -23.56 -2.20 -16.91
C GLU A 185 -23.42 -0.94 -16.04
N ASP A 186 -24.44 -0.09 -15.99
CA ASP A 186 -24.42 1.15 -15.21
C ASP A 186 -24.48 0.84 -13.72
N TYR A 187 -25.43 -0.01 -13.31
CA TYR A 187 -25.59 -0.40 -11.91
C TYR A 187 -24.33 -1.04 -11.33
N PHE A 188 -23.84 -2.11 -11.96
CA PHE A 188 -22.61 -2.77 -11.46
C PHE A 188 -21.36 -1.92 -11.66
N GLY A 189 -21.37 -1.02 -12.66
CA GLY A 189 -20.36 0.01 -12.81
C GLY A 189 -20.30 0.93 -11.59
N PHE A 190 -21.45 1.43 -11.16
CA PHE A 190 -21.60 2.23 -9.95
C PHE A 190 -21.16 1.46 -8.69
N VAL A 191 -21.70 0.25 -8.48
CA VAL A 191 -21.39 -0.59 -7.32
C VAL A 191 -19.90 -0.90 -7.23
N THR A 192 -19.28 -1.32 -8.33
CA THR A 192 -17.84 -1.61 -8.38
C THR A 192 -17.00 -0.40 -8.00
N SER A 193 -17.32 0.76 -8.59
CA SER A 193 -16.59 2.00 -8.31
C SER A 193 -16.77 2.44 -6.85
N MET A 194 -17.98 2.29 -6.30
CA MET A 194 -18.30 2.61 -4.93
C MET A 194 -17.52 1.70 -3.95
N PHE A 195 -17.49 0.39 -4.21
CA PHE A 195 -16.76 -0.56 -3.36
C PHE A 195 -15.25 -0.29 -3.36
N LEU A 196 -14.68 -0.02 -4.54
CA LEU A 196 -13.27 0.33 -4.65
C LEU A 196 -12.97 1.68 -3.96
N ALA A 197 -13.85 2.67 -4.13
CA ALA A 197 -13.70 3.97 -3.48
C ALA A 197 -13.72 3.85 -1.96
N PHE A 198 -14.74 3.21 -1.39
CA PHE A 198 -14.86 3.04 0.06
C PHE A 198 -13.76 2.14 0.62
N GLY A 199 -13.40 1.04 -0.08
CA GLY A 199 -12.29 0.19 0.31
C GLY A 199 -10.97 0.95 0.38
N LEU A 200 -10.64 1.71 -0.67
CA LEU A 200 -9.39 2.49 -0.73
C LEU A 200 -9.36 3.62 0.30
N VAL A 201 -10.49 4.30 0.50
CA VAL A 201 -10.61 5.40 1.46
C VAL A 201 -10.39 4.94 2.89
N MET A 202 -10.83 3.74 3.22
CA MET A 202 -10.61 3.15 4.55
C MET A 202 -9.13 2.84 4.84
N GLU A 203 -8.27 2.77 3.83
CA GLU A 203 -6.81 2.65 4.01
C GLU A 203 -6.13 3.96 4.41
N PHE A 204 -6.81 5.11 4.25
CA PHE A 204 -6.24 6.43 4.51
C PHE A 204 -5.67 6.60 5.93
N PRO A 205 -6.30 6.11 7.02
CA PRO A 205 -5.73 6.19 8.37
C PRO A 205 -4.38 5.49 8.48
N ILE A 206 -4.25 4.33 7.86
CA ILE A 206 -3.02 3.53 7.90
C ILE A 206 -1.91 4.23 7.11
N LEU A 207 -2.25 4.79 5.96
CA LEU A 207 -1.33 5.61 5.18
C LEU A 207 -0.81 6.80 6.01
N LEU A 208 -1.68 7.51 6.72
CA LEU A 208 -1.29 8.63 7.59
C LEU A 208 -0.39 8.20 8.75
N VAL A 209 -0.69 7.06 9.40
CA VAL A 209 0.17 6.51 10.46
C VAL A 209 1.54 6.16 9.90
N LEU A 210 1.60 5.54 8.73
CA LEU A 210 2.85 5.19 8.07
C LEU A 210 3.67 6.43 7.72
N LEU A 211 3.06 7.46 7.11
CA LEU A 211 3.73 8.73 6.80
C LEU A 211 4.22 9.44 8.07
N SER A 212 3.47 9.36 9.16
CA SER A 212 3.90 9.93 10.44
C SER A 212 5.10 9.20 11.03
N LYS A 213 5.16 7.86 10.91
CA LYS A 213 6.31 7.06 11.37
C LYS A 213 7.56 7.30 10.52
N LEU A 214 7.40 7.57 9.22
CA LEU A 214 8.48 8.01 8.33
C LEU A 214 8.95 9.46 8.60
N GLY A 215 8.38 10.15 9.59
CA GLY A 215 8.71 11.54 9.92
C GLY A 215 8.21 12.58 8.90
N LEU A 216 7.52 12.16 7.84
CA LEU A 216 7.00 13.03 6.78
C LEU A 216 5.85 13.92 7.29
N VAL A 217 5.06 13.39 8.24
CA VAL A 217 3.90 14.08 8.82
C VAL A 217 4.04 14.16 10.33
N ARG A 218 4.07 15.38 10.89
CA ARG A 218 4.15 15.62 12.34
C ARG A 218 2.76 15.70 12.97
N LEU A 219 2.61 15.17 14.18
CA LEU A 219 1.34 15.18 14.93
C LEU A 219 0.75 16.59 15.09
N GLU A 220 1.62 17.61 15.34
CA GLU A 220 1.19 19.01 15.50
C GLU A 220 0.57 19.56 14.21
N ARG A 221 1.10 19.16 13.05
CA ARG A 221 0.53 19.56 11.74
C ARG A 221 -0.84 18.90 11.53
N LEU A 222 -0.98 17.61 11.86
CA LEU A 222 -2.27 16.92 11.79
C LEU A 222 -3.31 17.63 12.68
N ARG A 223 -2.98 17.92 13.94
CA ARG A 223 -3.89 18.58 14.86
C ARG A 223 -4.29 19.99 14.40
N ARG A 224 -3.35 20.75 13.87
CA ARG A 224 -3.60 22.12 13.37
C ARG A 224 -4.40 22.13 12.07
N ALA A 225 -4.24 21.12 11.25
CA ALA A 225 -4.87 20.99 9.95
C ALA A 225 -6.31 20.45 9.98
N ARG A 226 -6.89 20.10 11.14
CA ARG A 226 -8.20 19.44 11.28
C ARG A 226 -9.29 20.04 10.39
N ARG A 227 -9.47 21.37 10.43
CA ARG A 227 -10.50 22.06 9.63
C ARG A 227 -10.26 21.94 8.11
N TYR A 228 -9.00 21.96 7.70
CA TYR A 228 -8.65 21.83 6.27
C TYR A 228 -8.76 20.37 5.81
N VAL A 229 -8.42 19.42 6.70
CA VAL A 229 -8.57 17.99 6.42
C VAL A 229 -10.04 17.62 6.33
N LEU A 230 -10.91 18.13 7.19
CA LEU A 230 -12.36 17.93 7.09
C LEU A 230 -12.91 18.43 5.74
N LEU A 231 -12.52 19.64 5.32
CA LEU A 231 -12.88 20.16 4.01
C LEU A 231 -12.31 19.29 2.88
N GLY A 232 -11.04 18.89 3.00
CA GLY A 232 -10.38 18.00 2.03
C GLY A 232 -11.06 16.65 1.92
N ILE A 233 -11.44 16.03 3.05
CA ILE A 233 -12.20 14.79 3.10
C ILE A 233 -13.53 14.95 2.36
N PHE A 234 -14.26 16.04 2.60
CA PHE A 234 -15.53 16.25 1.94
C PHE A 234 -15.39 16.45 0.43
N ILE A 235 -14.44 17.29 -0.01
CA ILE A 235 -14.15 17.48 -1.45
C ILE A 235 -13.72 16.15 -2.09
N PHE A 236 -12.83 15.42 -1.44
CA PHE A 236 -12.36 14.12 -1.92
C PHE A 236 -13.50 13.09 -2.03
N ALA A 237 -14.39 13.04 -1.01
CA ALA A 237 -15.54 12.17 -1.02
C ALA A 237 -16.48 12.47 -2.21
N VAL A 238 -16.75 13.76 -2.48
CA VAL A 238 -17.59 14.17 -3.62
C VAL A 238 -16.95 13.78 -4.97
N VAL A 239 -15.63 13.95 -5.09
CA VAL A 239 -14.90 13.65 -6.34
C VAL A 239 -14.79 12.14 -6.60
N ILE A 240 -14.57 11.35 -5.55
CA ILE A 240 -14.29 9.92 -5.72
C ILE A 240 -15.56 9.06 -5.75
N THR A 241 -16.67 9.55 -5.17
CA THR A 241 -17.92 8.80 -5.11
C THR A 241 -18.63 8.88 -6.47
N PRO A 242 -18.88 7.73 -7.13
CA PRO A 242 -19.57 7.70 -8.41
C PRO A 242 -21.07 8.00 -8.23
N GLY A 243 -21.72 8.47 -9.29
CA GLY A 243 -23.19 8.55 -9.38
C GLY A 243 -23.82 9.90 -9.09
N GLY A 244 -23.08 10.89 -8.56
CA GLY A 244 -23.59 12.25 -8.34
C GLY A 244 -24.68 12.35 -7.25
N ASP A 245 -24.83 11.33 -6.40
CA ASP A 245 -25.72 11.35 -5.24
C ASP A 245 -25.05 12.09 -4.07
N PRO A 246 -25.81 12.81 -3.21
CA PRO A 246 -25.25 13.50 -2.07
C PRO A 246 -25.07 12.59 -0.84
N ILE A 247 -25.68 11.40 -0.81
CA ILE A 247 -25.70 10.50 0.35
C ILE A 247 -24.36 9.81 0.51
N SER A 248 -23.84 9.21 -0.57
CA SER A 248 -22.58 8.46 -0.53
C SER A 248 -21.38 9.31 -0.10
N PRO A 249 -21.13 10.54 -0.64
CA PRO A 249 -20.07 11.41 -0.14
C PRO A 249 -20.25 11.83 1.31
N LEU A 250 -21.49 12.07 1.74
CA LEU A 250 -21.77 12.47 3.12
C LEU A 250 -21.43 11.36 4.10
N ILE A 251 -21.85 10.11 3.81
CA ILE A 251 -21.53 8.94 4.63
C ILE A 251 -20.01 8.65 4.58
N MET A 252 -19.38 8.77 3.40
CA MET A 252 -17.93 8.61 3.27
C MET A 252 -17.19 9.61 4.15
N ALA A 253 -17.57 10.89 4.13
CA ALA A 253 -16.98 11.91 4.99
C ALA A 253 -17.25 11.65 6.48
N ALA A 254 -18.46 11.19 6.82
CA ALA A 254 -18.84 10.83 8.20
C ALA A 254 -18.04 9.64 8.74
N VAL A 255 -17.61 8.72 7.89
CA VAL A 255 -16.75 7.59 8.27
C VAL A 255 -15.27 7.99 8.30
N MET A 256 -14.80 8.76 7.32
CA MET A 256 -13.39 9.18 7.24
C MET A 256 -12.96 10.09 8.40
N TYR A 257 -13.82 11.00 8.83
CA TYR A 257 -13.45 11.97 9.86
C TYR A 257 -13.14 11.33 11.22
N PRO A 258 -13.97 10.42 11.77
CA PRO A 258 -13.61 9.66 12.97
C PRO A 258 -12.33 8.84 12.83
N LEU A 259 -12.09 8.25 11.65
CA LEU A 259 -10.86 7.51 11.37
C LEU A 259 -9.62 8.41 11.37
N TYR A 260 -9.76 9.63 10.87
CA TYR A 260 -8.71 10.63 10.97
C TYR A 260 -8.41 11.03 12.42
N GLU A 261 -9.44 11.26 13.26
CA GLU A 261 -9.26 11.55 14.68
C GLU A 261 -8.63 10.35 15.41
N LEU A 262 -9.05 9.11 15.09
CA LEU A 262 -8.43 7.90 15.60
C LEU A 262 -6.94 7.84 15.24
N THR A 263 -6.59 8.22 14.02
CA THR A 263 -5.18 8.30 13.59
C THR A 263 -4.37 9.28 14.44
N ILE A 264 -4.91 10.48 14.69
CA ILE A 264 -4.26 11.47 15.55
C ILE A 264 -4.04 10.92 16.97
N TYR A 265 -5.04 10.22 17.51
CA TYR A 265 -4.96 9.59 18.83
C TYR A 265 -3.87 8.52 18.88
N LEU A 266 -3.84 7.61 17.90
CA LEU A 266 -2.88 6.50 17.83
C LEU A 266 -1.44 6.99 17.64
N VAL A 267 -1.22 7.97 16.74
CA VAL A 267 0.09 8.60 16.53
C VAL A 267 0.55 9.30 17.82
N GLY A 268 -0.36 10.04 18.49
CA GLY A 268 -0.04 10.73 19.73
C GLY A 268 0.33 9.79 20.87
N ARG A 269 -0.33 8.63 20.98
CA ARG A 269 0.00 7.59 21.96
C ARG A 269 1.37 6.96 21.69
N SER A 270 1.66 6.65 20.43
CA SER A 270 2.95 6.06 20.03
C SER A 270 4.14 6.97 20.34
N GLN A 271 4.00 8.29 20.16
CA GLN A 271 5.06 9.26 20.46
C GLN A 271 5.30 9.44 21.96
N ARG A 272 4.24 9.38 22.78
CA ARG A 272 4.37 9.46 24.25
C ARG A 272 5.12 8.26 24.84
N THR A 273 4.83 7.05 24.36
CA THR A 273 5.53 5.84 24.81
C THR A 273 7.02 5.89 24.47
N ALA A 274 7.39 6.42 23.32
CA ALA A 274 8.78 6.59 22.92
C ALA A 274 9.55 7.60 23.80
N ALA A 275 8.88 8.65 24.28
CA ALA A 275 9.47 9.67 25.15
C ALA A 275 9.59 9.26 26.65
N THR A 276 8.94 8.16 27.03
CA THR A 276 9.01 7.65 28.43
C THR A 276 10.11 6.58 28.58
N ASP A 277 10.60 6.04 27.46
CA ASP A 277 11.65 5.02 27.41
C ASP A 277 13.08 5.62 27.21
N GLU A 278 13.21 6.95 27.11
CA GLU A 278 14.46 7.75 27.14
C GLU A 278 14.68 8.39 28.53
#